data_8c097f910d786423cdeef8b363b0bdb5
#
_entry.id   8c097f910d786423cdeef8b363b0bdb5
#
_cell.length_a   1.000
_cell.length_b   1.000
_cell.length_c   1.000
_cell.angle_alpha   90.00
_cell.angle_beta   90.00
_cell.angle_gamma   90.00
#
_symmetry.space_group_name_H-M   'P 1'
#
loop_
_entity.id
_entity.type
_entity.pdbx_description
1 polymer ?
#
loop_
_entity_poly.entity_id
_entity_poly.type
_entity_poly.pdbx_seq_one_letter_code
_entity_poly.pdbx_strand_id
1 'polypeptide(L)'
;AIDKYMSNYLSERFVTVELIQSDESGLKIPSSALVEKQVYRIPLSYLSAGSNQSNENRLNLQRTDDNGNKTIQQMQPKIYKTDEKYAYVDPEGFEDSDILVNITSNATIAASLLELYPLTGVYFANQGIAEFRRVTVIKTIDEFVLIESGEELKAYDNIVLDAQSVTENQLIY
;
A
#
# COMPACT_ATOMS: atom_id res chain seq x y z
N ALA A 1 18.69 11.10 -25.95
CA ALA A 1 19.16 12.50 -25.94
C ALA A 1 20.44 12.58 -26.78
N ILE A 2 20.48 13.48 -27.75
CA ILE A 2 21.70 13.73 -28.54
C ILE A 2 22.55 14.71 -27.75
N ASP A 3 23.45 14.16 -26.98
CA ASP A 3 24.25 14.90 -25.98
C ASP A 3 25.63 15.33 -26.49
N LYS A 4 25.85 15.28 -27.81
CA LYS A 4 27.10 15.70 -28.43
C LYS A 4 26.88 16.86 -29.38
N TYR A 5 27.83 17.81 -29.35
CA TYR A 5 27.80 18.95 -30.24
C TYR A 5 27.67 18.51 -31.71
N MET A 6 26.74 19.14 -32.44
CA MET A 6 26.43 18.86 -33.85
C MET A 6 27.66 18.86 -34.74
N SER A 7 28.71 19.57 -34.37
CA SER A 7 30.00 19.63 -35.09
C SER A 7 30.66 18.26 -35.29
N ASN A 8 30.40 17.29 -34.44
CA ASN A 8 30.97 15.95 -34.57
C ASN A 8 30.30 15.10 -35.64
N TYR A 9 29.14 15.53 -36.16
CA TYR A 9 28.36 14.79 -37.17
C TYR A 9 28.38 15.44 -38.55
N LEU A 10 29.11 16.54 -38.72
CA LEU A 10 29.16 17.26 -40.00
C LEU A 10 29.84 16.46 -41.13
N SER A 11 30.62 15.43 -40.81
CA SER A 11 31.31 14.56 -41.78
C SER A 11 30.50 13.28 -42.08
N GLU A 12 29.46 12.98 -41.34
CA GLU A 12 28.67 11.75 -41.54
C GLU A 12 27.36 12.08 -42.25
N ARG A 13 27.09 11.34 -43.34
CA ARG A 13 25.90 11.50 -44.16
C ARG A 13 24.64 10.88 -43.51
N PHE A 14 24.84 9.95 -42.59
CA PHE A 14 23.78 9.21 -41.90
C PHE A 14 24.14 9.03 -40.42
N VAL A 15 23.19 9.24 -39.58
CA VAL A 15 23.26 8.94 -38.15
C VAL A 15 22.28 7.81 -37.85
N THR A 16 22.79 6.70 -37.35
CA THR A 16 21.91 5.62 -36.86
C THR A 16 21.37 6.03 -35.49
N VAL A 17 20.07 6.18 -35.41
CA VAL A 17 19.36 6.44 -34.15
C VAL A 17 18.64 5.18 -33.76
N GLU A 18 19.03 4.58 -32.66
CA GLU A 18 18.33 3.48 -32.05
C GLU A 18 17.29 4.05 -31.08
N LEU A 19 16.01 3.82 -31.37
CA LEU A 19 14.92 4.16 -30.48
C LEU A 19 14.68 2.97 -29.53
N ILE A 20 15.21 3.05 -28.33
CA ILE A 20 14.90 2.06 -27.29
C ILE A 20 13.53 2.41 -26.73
N GLN A 21 12.51 1.72 -27.23
CA GLN A 21 11.18 1.79 -26.68
C GLN A 21 11.03 0.65 -25.67
N SER A 22 10.86 0.99 -24.39
CA SER A 22 10.47 -0.02 -23.40
C SER A 22 9.02 -0.38 -23.63
N ASP A 23 8.71 -1.67 -23.73
CA ASP A 23 7.33 -2.17 -23.83
C ASP A 23 6.55 -2.08 -22.48
N GLU A 24 7.18 -1.50 -21.46
CA GLU A 24 6.59 -1.31 -20.14
C GLU A 24 5.54 -0.20 -20.20
N SER A 25 4.28 -0.59 -20.11
CA SER A 25 3.15 0.34 -20.02
C SER A 25 2.74 0.54 -18.57
N GLY A 26 2.51 1.79 -18.15
CA GLY A 26 2.11 2.11 -16.79
C GLY A 26 1.75 3.58 -16.64
N LEU A 27 1.42 3.99 -15.42
CA LEU A 27 1.19 5.38 -15.08
C LEU A 27 2.50 6.01 -14.61
N LYS A 28 2.80 7.18 -15.16
CA LYS A 28 3.96 7.96 -14.75
C LYS A 28 3.56 8.99 -13.70
N ILE A 29 4.12 8.88 -12.50
CA ILE A 29 3.86 9.80 -11.39
C ILE A 29 5.16 10.39 -10.87
N PRO A 30 5.16 11.57 -10.23
CA PRO A 30 6.33 12.10 -9.53
C PRO A 30 6.73 11.18 -8.37
N SER A 31 8.04 11.02 -8.13
CA SER A 31 8.53 10.23 -6.99
C SER A 31 8.13 10.81 -5.62
N SER A 32 7.91 12.13 -5.55
CA SER A 32 7.39 12.81 -4.34
C SER A 32 5.96 12.42 -3.96
N ALA A 33 5.20 11.83 -4.89
CA ALA A 33 3.84 11.34 -4.63
C ALA A 33 3.83 9.95 -3.96
N LEU A 34 4.98 9.24 -3.95
CA LEU A 34 5.08 7.95 -3.29
C LEU A 34 5.16 8.10 -1.77
N VAL A 35 4.48 7.21 -1.08
CA VAL A 35 4.54 7.06 0.37
C VAL A 35 4.68 5.58 0.73
N GLU A 36 5.39 5.31 1.82
CA GLU A 36 5.44 3.99 2.43
C GLU A 36 4.58 3.98 3.70
N LYS A 37 3.63 3.05 3.75
CA LYS A 37 2.81 2.82 4.93
C LYS A 37 3.21 1.50 5.59
N GLN A 38 3.50 1.55 6.89
CA GLN A 38 3.76 0.34 7.67
C GLN A 38 2.43 -0.33 8.04
N VAL A 39 2.31 -1.61 7.74
CA VAL A 39 1.10 -2.41 8.01
C VAL A 39 1.46 -3.70 8.72
N TYR A 40 0.54 -4.27 9.49
CA TYR A 40 0.75 -5.59 10.06
C TYR A 40 0.48 -6.68 9.03
N ARG A 41 1.38 -7.67 8.98
CA ARG A 41 1.24 -8.89 8.20
C ARG A 41 0.65 -10.00 9.07
N ILE A 42 -0.62 -10.34 8.83
CA ILE A 42 -1.37 -11.31 9.64
C ILE A 42 -1.75 -12.52 8.79
N PRO A 43 -1.52 -13.77 9.27
CA PRO A 43 -1.94 -14.95 8.53
C PRO A 43 -3.47 -14.95 8.32
N LEU A 44 -3.91 -15.30 7.08
CA LEU A 44 -5.34 -15.33 6.72
C LEU A 44 -6.18 -16.21 7.65
N SER A 45 -5.57 -17.23 8.26
CA SER A 45 -6.26 -18.12 9.21
C SER A 45 -6.79 -17.43 10.46
N TYR A 46 -6.31 -16.22 10.79
CA TYR A 46 -6.81 -15.40 11.90
C TYR A 46 -7.99 -14.52 11.52
N LEU A 47 -8.26 -14.36 10.23
CA LEU A 47 -9.45 -13.67 9.76
C LEU A 47 -10.66 -14.62 9.80
N SER A 48 -11.75 -14.13 10.32
CA SER A 48 -13.04 -14.82 10.31
C SER A 48 -14.05 -14.04 9.46
N ALA A 49 -14.92 -14.75 8.75
CA ALA A 49 -16.04 -14.11 8.07
C ALA A 49 -17.01 -13.51 9.10
N GLY A 50 -17.55 -12.33 8.82
CA GLY A 50 -18.55 -11.70 9.67
C GLY A 50 -19.82 -12.55 9.77
N SER A 51 -20.44 -12.57 10.95
CA SER A 51 -21.60 -13.42 11.26
C SER A 51 -22.91 -13.02 10.55
N ASN A 52 -22.98 -11.85 9.92
CA ASN A 52 -24.19 -11.28 9.35
C ASN A 52 -24.03 -10.98 7.85
N GLN A 53 -24.06 -11.98 6.98
CA GLN A 53 -24.13 -11.83 5.51
C GLN A 53 -23.22 -10.73 4.87
N SER A 54 -22.41 -10.05 5.67
CA SER A 54 -21.37 -9.16 5.19
C SER A 54 -20.11 -9.97 4.96
N ASN A 55 -19.51 -9.87 3.75
CA ASN A 55 -18.20 -10.44 3.42
C ASN A 55 -17.05 -9.72 4.16
N GLU A 56 -17.35 -9.16 5.33
CA GLU A 56 -16.39 -8.39 6.12
C GLU A 56 -15.52 -9.32 6.93
N ASN A 57 -14.24 -9.26 6.68
CA ASN A 57 -13.25 -9.99 7.46
C ASN A 57 -13.12 -9.37 8.85
N ARG A 58 -13.10 -10.20 9.89
CA ARG A 58 -12.95 -9.80 11.29
C ARG A 58 -11.79 -10.51 11.94
N LEU A 59 -11.13 -9.79 12.85
CA LEU A 59 -10.12 -10.35 13.76
C LEU A 59 -10.73 -10.51 15.14
N ASN A 60 -10.32 -11.57 15.84
CA ASN A 60 -10.69 -11.80 17.23
C ASN A 60 -9.47 -11.45 18.09
N LEU A 61 -9.62 -10.40 18.90
CA LEU A 61 -8.61 -9.90 19.81
C LEU A 61 -8.98 -10.26 21.24
N GLN A 62 -8.10 -10.94 21.92
CA GLN A 62 -8.21 -11.12 23.37
C GLN A 62 -7.58 -9.91 24.04
N ARG A 63 -8.37 -9.18 24.80
CA ARG A 63 -7.98 -8.04 25.63
C ARG A 63 -8.12 -8.39 27.09
N THR A 64 -7.24 -7.84 27.91
CA THR A 64 -7.30 -8.00 29.37
C THR A 64 -7.72 -6.66 29.98
N ASP A 65 -8.81 -6.66 30.76
CA ASP A 65 -9.25 -5.47 31.47
C ASP A 65 -8.38 -5.14 32.69
N ASP A 66 -8.61 -3.98 33.30
CA ASP A 66 -7.86 -3.52 34.50
C ASP A 66 -8.01 -4.47 35.71
N ASN A 67 -9.03 -5.34 35.70
CA ASN A 67 -9.27 -6.34 36.72
C ASN A 67 -8.65 -7.70 36.41
N GLY A 68 -7.93 -7.82 35.28
CA GLY A 68 -7.31 -9.06 34.85
C GLY A 68 -8.23 -10.03 34.12
N ASN A 69 -9.50 -9.65 33.82
CA ASN A 69 -10.40 -10.52 33.07
C ASN A 69 -10.07 -10.46 31.58
N LYS A 70 -10.05 -11.64 30.96
CA LYS A 70 -9.80 -11.77 29.52
C LYS A 70 -11.13 -11.81 28.75
N THR A 71 -11.26 -10.91 27.79
CA THR A 71 -12.42 -10.84 26.90
C THR A 71 -11.98 -10.96 25.45
N ILE A 72 -12.79 -11.60 24.59
CA ILE A 72 -12.56 -11.66 23.16
C ILE A 72 -13.45 -10.60 22.50
N GLN A 73 -12.83 -9.66 21.83
CA GLN A 73 -13.49 -8.62 21.06
C GLN A 73 -13.26 -8.85 19.56
N GLN A 74 -14.30 -8.60 18.77
CA GLN A 74 -14.17 -8.64 17.32
C GLN A 74 -13.83 -7.25 16.80
N MET A 75 -12.78 -7.15 16.02
CA MET A 75 -12.36 -5.94 15.32
C MET A 75 -12.49 -6.16 13.81
N GLN A 76 -12.95 -5.14 13.10
CA GLN A 76 -12.94 -5.10 11.64
C GLN A 76 -11.69 -4.33 11.20
N PRO A 77 -10.63 -5.03 10.72
CA PRO A 77 -9.41 -4.36 10.31
C PRO A 77 -9.58 -3.72 8.93
N LYS A 78 -8.93 -2.60 8.70
CA LYS A 78 -8.75 -2.07 7.35
C LYS A 78 -7.68 -2.89 6.63
N ILE A 79 -8.06 -3.59 5.56
CA ILE A 79 -7.16 -4.46 4.79
C ILE A 79 -6.75 -3.73 3.52
N TYR A 80 -5.44 -3.57 3.29
CA TYR A 80 -4.90 -2.94 2.09
C TYR A 80 -4.55 -3.94 1.00
N LYS A 81 -4.23 -5.18 1.38
CA LYS A 81 -3.84 -6.25 0.47
C LYS A 81 -4.06 -7.60 1.12
N THR A 82 -4.37 -8.60 0.31
CA THR A 82 -4.27 -10.01 0.68
C THR A 82 -3.42 -10.74 -0.35
N ASP A 83 -2.68 -11.74 0.10
CA ASP A 83 -2.04 -12.73 -0.75
C ASP A 83 -2.53 -14.14 -0.36
N GLU A 84 -1.89 -15.19 -0.86
CA GLU A 84 -2.31 -16.57 -0.60
C GLU A 84 -2.26 -16.97 0.89
N LYS A 85 -1.46 -16.30 1.71
CA LYS A 85 -1.18 -16.69 3.11
C LYS A 85 -1.49 -15.59 4.11
N TYR A 86 -1.41 -14.33 3.71
CA TYR A 86 -1.42 -13.19 4.62
C TYR A 86 -2.40 -12.09 4.19
N ALA A 87 -2.91 -11.38 5.18
CA ALA A 87 -3.56 -10.09 5.04
C ALA A 87 -2.64 -9.00 5.58
N TYR A 88 -2.64 -7.86 4.90
CA TYR A 88 -1.88 -6.66 5.23
C TYR A 88 -2.86 -5.62 5.75
N VAL A 89 -2.82 -5.38 7.06
CA VAL A 89 -3.86 -4.62 7.76
C VAL A 89 -3.28 -3.37 8.40
N ASP A 90 -4.14 -2.35 8.56
CA ASP A 90 -3.78 -1.14 9.27
C ASP A 90 -3.45 -1.46 10.74
N PRO A 91 -2.34 -0.93 11.29
CA PRO A 91 -2.05 -1.03 12.72
C PRO A 91 -3.03 -0.29 13.61
N GLU A 92 -3.84 0.62 13.05
CA GLU A 92 -4.83 1.39 13.80
C GLU A 92 -5.85 0.47 14.51
N GLY A 93 -6.07 0.73 15.80
CA GLY A 93 -6.99 -0.06 16.63
C GLY A 93 -6.37 -1.26 17.33
N PHE A 94 -5.10 -1.58 17.07
CA PHE A 94 -4.36 -2.57 17.86
C PHE A 94 -3.66 -1.91 19.05
N GLU A 95 -3.65 -2.65 20.15
CA GLU A 95 -2.86 -2.33 21.35
C GLU A 95 -1.72 -3.34 21.48
N ASP A 96 -0.58 -2.93 22.04
CA ASP A 96 0.58 -3.82 22.24
C ASP A 96 0.25 -5.05 23.09
N SER A 97 -0.74 -4.93 23.96
CA SER A 97 -1.24 -5.99 24.84
C SER A 97 -2.24 -6.94 24.17
N ASP A 98 -2.70 -6.62 22.96
CA ASP A 98 -3.67 -7.44 22.24
C ASP A 98 -3.08 -8.81 21.86
N ILE A 99 -3.91 -9.83 21.92
CA ILE A 99 -3.56 -11.16 21.47
C ILE A 99 -4.59 -11.56 20.41
N LEU A 100 -4.11 -11.79 19.19
CA LEU A 100 -4.93 -12.33 18.10
C LEU A 100 -5.26 -13.79 18.41
N VAL A 101 -6.52 -14.16 18.24
CA VAL A 101 -7.00 -15.51 18.48
C VAL A 101 -7.60 -16.09 17.20
N ASN A 102 -7.06 -17.23 16.78
CA ASN A 102 -7.69 -18.04 15.74
C ASN A 102 -8.77 -18.92 16.40
N ILE A 103 -10.03 -18.62 16.14
CA ILE A 103 -11.18 -19.33 16.77
C ILE A 103 -11.28 -20.81 16.33
N THR A 104 -10.71 -21.17 15.20
CA THR A 104 -10.78 -22.55 14.71
C THR A 104 -9.73 -23.45 15.35
N SER A 105 -8.50 -22.96 15.48
CA SER A 105 -7.35 -23.73 15.99
C SER A 105 -6.98 -23.38 17.43
N ASN A 106 -7.56 -22.34 18.01
CA ASN A 106 -7.18 -21.72 19.28
C ASN A 106 -5.71 -21.24 19.33
N ALA A 107 -5.08 -21.13 18.18
CA ALA A 107 -3.74 -20.55 18.09
C ALA A 107 -3.78 -19.07 18.38
N THR A 108 -2.73 -18.55 19.01
CA THR A 108 -2.65 -17.12 19.40
C THR A 108 -1.36 -16.49 18.90
N ILE A 109 -1.41 -15.21 18.58
CA ILE A 109 -0.24 -14.36 18.27
C ILE A 109 -0.39 -13.07 19.05
N ALA A 110 0.63 -12.67 19.81
CA ALA A 110 0.63 -11.35 20.46
C ALA A 110 0.81 -10.26 19.39
N ALA A 111 0.08 -9.15 19.51
CA ALA A 111 0.17 -8.03 18.57
C ALA A 111 1.59 -7.46 18.49
N SER A 112 2.31 -7.42 19.62
CA SER A 112 3.72 -7.02 19.69
C SER A 112 4.70 -7.90 18.89
N LEU A 113 4.29 -9.10 18.48
CA LEU A 113 5.07 -10.01 17.64
C LEU A 113 4.69 -9.97 16.17
N LEU A 114 3.71 -9.14 15.79
CA LEU A 114 3.33 -8.98 14.39
C LEU A 114 4.44 -8.25 13.64
N GLU A 115 4.75 -8.77 12.47
CA GLU A 115 5.75 -8.15 11.60
C GLU A 115 5.14 -6.92 10.90
N LEU A 116 5.84 -5.81 10.99
CA LEU A 116 5.56 -4.63 10.16
C LEU A 116 6.07 -4.87 8.75
N TYR A 117 5.25 -4.56 7.77
CA TYR A 117 5.55 -4.69 6.36
C TYR A 117 5.30 -3.36 5.65
N PRO A 118 6.28 -2.83 4.91
CA PRO A 118 6.10 -1.59 4.16
C PRO A 118 5.26 -1.85 2.91
N LEU A 119 4.19 -1.07 2.75
CA LEU A 119 3.42 -1.00 1.52
C LEU A 119 3.68 0.33 0.84
N THR A 120 4.10 0.27 -0.42
CA THR A 120 4.26 1.45 -1.27
C THR A 120 2.89 1.84 -1.84
N GLY A 121 2.58 3.12 -1.78
CA GLY A 121 1.31 3.66 -2.26
C GLY A 121 1.38 5.13 -2.59
N VAL A 122 0.22 5.69 -2.88
CA VAL A 122 -0.01 7.12 -3.09
C VAL A 122 -1.24 7.54 -2.29
N TYR A 123 -1.36 8.83 -2.00
CA TYR A 123 -2.61 9.39 -1.51
C TYR A 123 -3.47 9.83 -2.67
N PHE A 124 -4.61 9.19 -2.83
CA PHE A 124 -5.64 9.53 -3.79
C PHE A 124 -6.58 10.57 -3.18
N ALA A 125 -6.88 11.62 -3.94
CA ALA A 125 -7.82 12.65 -3.53
C ALA A 125 -9.27 12.20 -3.79
N ASN A 126 -9.88 11.58 -2.79
CA ASN A 126 -11.26 11.11 -2.86
C ASN A 126 -12.19 12.14 -2.17
N GLN A 127 -12.96 12.89 -2.96
CA GLN A 127 -13.91 13.89 -2.46
C GLN A 127 -13.34 14.85 -1.41
N GLY A 128 -12.06 15.24 -1.58
CA GLY A 128 -11.37 16.13 -0.65
C GLY A 128 -10.76 15.44 0.57
N ILE A 129 -10.70 14.12 0.59
CA ILE A 129 -10.03 13.31 1.63
C ILE A 129 -8.87 12.54 0.99
N ALA A 130 -7.74 12.50 1.68
CA ALA A 130 -6.58 11.71 1.27
C ALA A 130 -6.80 10.23 1.63
N GLU A 131 -6.91 9.37 0.63
CA GLU A 131 -7.07 7.92 0.78
C GLU A 131 -5.79 7.22 0.32
N PHE A 132 -5.22 6.38 1.17
CA PHE A 132 -4.06 5.57 0.76
C PHE A 132 -4.49 4.49 -0.23
N ARG A 133 -3.81 4.47 -1.39
CA ARG A 133 -3.94 3.42 -2.40
C ARG A 133 -2.60 2.81 -2.70
N ARG A 134 -2.53 1.50 -2.60
CA ARG A 134 -1.33 0.73 -2.91
C ARG A 134 -1.00 0.82 -4.39
N VAL A 135 0.29 0.93 -4.70
CA VAL A 135 0.79 0.87 -6.07
C VAL A 135 1.94 -0.12 -6.18
N THR A 136 2.09 -0.71 -7.35
CA THR A 136 3.25 -1.54 -7.70
C THR A 136 4.19 -0.71 -8.57
N VAL A 137 5.42 -0.52 -8.11
CA VAL A 137 6.45 0.20 -8.86
C VAL A 137 7.06 -0.73 -9.90
N ILE A 138 7.02 -0.32 -11.17
CA ILE A 138 7.68 -1.02 -12.28
C ILE A 138 9.13 -0.54 -12.39
N LYS A 139 9.32 0.79 -12.41
CA LYS A 139 10.63 1.40 -12.64
C LYS A 139 10.70 2.82 -12.10
N THR A 140 11.86 3.19 -11.58
CA THR A 140 12.17 4.58 -11.21
C THR A 140 13.02 5.22 -12.30
N ILE A 141 12.64 6.43 -12.73
CA ILE A 141 13.31 7.19 -13.80
C ILE A 141 13.47 8.63 -13.31
N ASP A 142 14.66 8.96 -12.84
CA ASP A 142 14.97 10.28 -12.26
C ASP A 142 13.95 10.73 -11.20
N GLU A 143 13.22 11.80 -11.47
CA GLU A 143 12.20 12.37 -10.56
C GLU A 143 10.81 11.72 -10.70
N PHE A 144 10.69 10.69 -11.53
CA PHE A 144 9.42 10.02 -11.82
C PHE A 144 9.51 8.53 -11.55
N VAL A 145 8.35 7.96 -11.27
CA VAL A 145 8.18 6.52 -11.09
C VAL A 145 7.10 6.03 -12.05
N LEU A 146 7.38 4.93 -12.72
CA LEU A 146 6.42 4.19 -13.50
C LEU A 146 5.77 3.14 -12.60
N ILE A 147 4.46 3.19 -12.47
CA ILE A 147 3.66 2.27 -11.66
C ILE A 147 2.69 1.49 -12.53
N GLU A 148 2.28 0.31 -12.07
CA GLU A 148 1.24 -0.47 -12.75
C GLU A 148 -0.09 0.31 -12.78
N SER A 149 -0.73 0.33 -13.95
CA SER A 149 -2.11 0.77 -14.08
C SER A 149 -3.03 -0.40 -13.72
N GLY A 150 -3.97 -0.19 -12.81
CA GLY A 150 -4.83 -1.27 -12.31
C GLY A 150 -6.13 -0.77 -11.71
N GLU A 151 -6.75 -1.63 -10.90
CA GLU A 151 -8.01 -1.30 -10.22
C GLU A 151 -7.82 -0.22 -9.15
N GLU A 152 -6.65 -0.19 -8.53
CA GLU A 152 -6.33 0.73 -7.41
C GLU A 152 -6.10 2.16 -7.89
N LEU A 153 -5.42 2.35 -9.05
CA LEU A 153 -5.14 3.66 -9.63
C LEU A 153 -5.24 3.62 -11.14
N LYS A 154 -5.94 4.59 -11.71
CA LYS A 154 -6.21 4.73 -13.14
C LYS A 154 -5.67 6.06 -13.68
N ALA A 155 -5.53 6.13 -15.00
CA ALA A 155 -5.22 7.39 -15.66
C ALA A 155 -6.29 8.45 -15.34
N TYR A 156 -5.84 9.66 -15.07
CA TYR A 156 -6.66 10.82 -14.66
C TYR A 156 -7.16 10.80 -13.21
N ASP A 157 -6.79 9.82 -12.41
CA ASP A 157 -7.01 9.89 -10.97
C ASP A 157 -6.20 11.03 -10.35
N ASN A 158 -6.81 11.76 -9.41
CA ASN A 158 -6.13 12.84 -8.71
C ASN A 158 -5.34 12.28 -7.53
N ILE A 159 -4.03 12.51 -7.52
CA ILE A 159 -3.14 12.11 -6.44
C ILE A 159 -2.47 13.32 -5.79
N VAL A 160 -2.12 13.19 -4.53
CA VAL A 160 -1.33 14.18 -3.81
C VAL A 160 0.12 14.10 -4.30
N LEU A 161 0.67 15.23 -4.75
CA LEU A 161 2.03 15.27 -5.33
C LEU A 161 3.13 15.28 -4.27
N ASP A 162 2.86 15.86 -3.09
CA ASP A 162 3.76 15.83 -1.94
C ASP A 162 3.13 14.96 -0.84
N ALA A 163 3.41 13.65 -0.92
CA ALA A 163 2.83 12.67 -0.02
C ALA A 163 3.30 12.83 1.44
N GLN A 164 4.44 13.52 1.67
CA GLN A 164 4.95 13.74 3.02
C GLN A 164 4.20 14.84 3.79
N SER A 165 3.52 15.72 3.06
CA SER A 165 2.75 16.82 3.66
C SER A 165 1.34 16.41 4.13
N VAL A 166 0.91 15.18 3.85
CA VAL A 166 -0.46 14.71 4.05
C VAL A 166 -0.46 13.38 4.80
N THR A 167 -1.48 13.18 5.62
CA THR A 167 -1.76 11.90 6.28
C THR A 167 -3.05 11.29 5.75
N GLU A 168 -3.19 9.98 5.88
CA GLU A 168 -4.43 9.30 5.49
C GLU A 168 -5.64 9.83 6.27
N ASN A 169 -6.79 9.92 5.61
CA ASN A 169 -8.04 10.50 6.11
C ASN A 169 -7.98 12.02 6.38
N GLN A 170 -6.90 12.70 6.01
CA GLN A 170 -6.80 14.15 6.12
C GLN A 170 -7.66 14.82 5.05
N LEU A 171 -8.34 15.94 5.43
CA LEU A 171 -9.01 16.82 4.48
C LEU A 171 -7.95 17.58 3.68
N ILE A 172 -8.06 17.49 2.35
CA ILE A 172 -7.21 18.18 1.37
C ILE A 172 -8.09 19.10 0.52
N TYR A 173 -7.63 20.36 0.35
CA TYR A 173 -8.34 21.40 -0.42
C TYR A 173 -7.59 21.73 -1.70
#